data_d53b6386ece6bbc18e68143fc46164c0
#
_entry.id   d53b6386ece6bbc18e68143fc46164c0
#
_cell.length_a   1.000
_cell.length_b   1.000
_cell.length_c   1.000
_cell.angle_alpha   90.00
_cell.angle_beta   90.00
_cell.angle_gamma   90.00
#
_symmetry.space_group_name_H-M   'P 1'
#
loop_
_entity.id
_entity.type
_entity.pdbx_description
1 polymer ?
#
loop_
_entity_poly.entity_id
_entity_poly.type
_entity_poly.pdbx_seq_one_letter_code
_entity_poly.pdbx_strand_id
1 'polypeptide(L)'
;MTASFNTKGNHWLGVLLLAGIALVHFLGIPDKLGETPYMGWMYILLVAGCAAAGAWLLSNQARAGYVLGLIISFGAIVFYVLTRTTGLPKATGDIGNWAEPAGIISLLLEAAFVVIASAQLRRLAAPGTSALDSRRADMQP
;
A
#
# COMPACT_ATOMS: atom_id res chain seq x y z
N MET A 1 19.24 19.80 -22.02
CA MET A 1 19.11 18.36 -21.66
C MET A 1 18.00 18.24 -20.64
N THR A 2 16.79 18.00 -21.08
CA THR A 2 15.65 17.73 -20.20
C THR A 2 15.71 16.25 -19.86
N ALA A 3 16.07 15.93 -18.63
CA ALA A 3 15.98 14.59 -18.11
C ALA A 3 14.50 14.16 -18.13
N SER A 4 14.13 13.35 -19.11
CA SER A 4 12.87 12.63 -19.13
C SER A 4 12.89 11.69 -17.91
N PHE A 5 12.34 12.14 -16.80
CA PHE A 5 12.12 11.27 -15.66
C PHE A 5 11.14 10.18 -16.10
N ASN A 6 11.70 9.01 -16.35
CA ASN A 6 10.98 7.81 -16.76
C ASN A 6 9.93 7.47 -15.68
N THR A 7 8.71 7.88 -15.89
CA THR A 7 7.58 7.64 -14.99
C THR A 7 7.35 6.14 -14.70
N LYS A 8 7.82 5.25 -15.58
CA LYS A 8 7.77 3.81 -15.37
C LYS A 8 8.73 3.30 -14.27
N GLY A 9 9.85 3.99 -14.01
CA GLY A 9 10.82 3.56 -12.99
C GLY A 9 10.30 3.65 -11.53
N ASN A 10 9.33 4.52 -11.30
CA ASN A 10 8.83 4.77 -9.93
C ASN A 10 7.76 3.76 -9.45
N HIS A 11 7.13 3.01 -10.34
CA HIS A 11 6.08 2.05 -9.96
C HIS A 11 6.65 0.74 -9.41
N TRP A 12 7.87 0.36 -9.81
CA TRP A 12 8.52 -0.86 -9.35
C TRP A 12 8.73 -0.90 -7.84
N LEU A 13 9.06 0.21 -7.23
CA LEU A 13 9.19 0.27 -5.78
C LEU A 13 7.84 -0.01 -5.09
N GLY A 14 6.76 0.55 -5.61
CA GLY A 14 5.40 0.24 -5.14
C GLY A 14 5.05 -1.23 -5.29
N VAL A 15 5.39 -1.83 -6.44
CA VAL A 15 5.17 -3.27 -6.69
C VAL A 15 5.98 -4.14 -5.73
N LEU A 16 7.26 -3.82 -5.49
CA LEU A 16 8.12 -4.55 -4.56
C LEU A 16 7.60 -4.48 -3.12
N LEU A 17 7.13 -3.32 -2.68
CA LEU A 17 6.54 -3.16 -1.35
C LEU A 17 5.25 -3.97 -1.22
N LEU A 18 4.35 -3.92 -2.20
CA LEU A 18 3.13 -4.74 -2.22
C LEU A 18 3.45 -6.24 -2.23
N ALA A 19 4.48 -6.66 -2.97
CA ALA A 19 4.93 -8.05 -2.98
C ALA A 19 5.47 -8.47 -1.60
N GLY A 20 6.23 -7.61 -0.93
CA GLY A 20 6.72 -7.85 0.44
C GLY A 20 5.57 -7.95 1.45
N ILE A 21 4.60 -7.03 1.39
CA ILE A 21 3.38 -7.08 2.23
C ILE A 21 2.62 -8.37 1.99
N ALA A 22 2.38 -8.71 0.71
CA ALA A 22 1.69 -9.95 0.34
C ALA A 22 2.42 -11.19 0.84
N LEU A 23 3.74 -11.23 0.75
CA LEU A 23 4.55 -12.37 1.20
C LEU A 23 4.42 -12.58 2.71
N VAL A 24 4.57 -11.53 3.52
CA VAL A 24 4.47 -11.64 4.99
C VAL A 24 3.09 -12.17 5.38
N HIS A 25 2.02 -11.63 4.81
CA HIS A 25 0.66 -12.07 5.10
C HIS A 25 0.37 -13.47 4.56
N PHE A 26 0.89 -13.81 3.36
CA PHE A 26 0.73 -15.15 2.78
C PHE A 26 1.33 -16.23 3.68
N LEU A 27 2.53 -16.00 4.21
CA LEU A 27 3.19 -16.94 5.12
C LEU A 27 2.41 -17.12 6.44
N GLY A 28 1.68 -16.10 6.88
CA GLY A 28 0.84 -16.17 8.09
C GLY A 28 -0.55 -16.78 7.89
N ILE A 29 -0.99 -17.06 6.65
CA ILE A 29 -2.34 -17.59 6.38
C ILE A 29 -2.62 -18.89 7.12
N PRO A 30 -1.74 -19.92 7.09
CA PRO A 30 -2.03 -21.21 7.75
C PRO A 30 -2.28 -21.05 9.25
N ASP A 31 -1.43 -20.29 9.92
CA ASP A 31 -1.53 -20.08 11.37
C ASP A 31 -2.81 -19.32 11.71
N LYS A 32 -3.12 -18.25 10.98
CA LYS A 32 -4.32 -17.45 11.24
C LYS A 32 -5.61 -18.17 10.88
N LEU A 33 -5.61 -19.05 9.87
CA LEU A 33 -6.76 -19.92 9.60
C LEU A 33 -7.00 -20.93 10.72
N GLY A 34 -5.93 -21.46 11.34
CA GLY A 34 -6.00 -22.39 12.45
C GLY A 34 -6.44 -21.73 13.77
N GLU A 35 -5.88 -20.57 14.10
CA GLU A 35 -6.14 -19.86 15.35
C GLU A 35 -7.45 -19.05 15.31
N THR A 36 -7.65 -18.31 14.25
CA THR A 36 -8.74 -17.32 14.10
C THR A 36 -9.17 -17.25 12.63
N PRO A 37 -10.07 -18.13 12.17
CA PRO A 37 -10.38 -18.32 10.75
C PRO A 37 -10.72 -17.03 9.99
N TYR A 38 -11.45 -16.08 10.60
CA TYR A 38 -11.80 -14.83 9.91
C TYR A 38 -10.57 -13.97 9.62
N MET A 39 -9.54 -13.99 10.49
CA MET A 39 -8.27 -13.28 10.22
C MET A 39 -7.51 -13.94 9.07
N GLY A 40 -7.52 -15.27 8.98
CA GLY A 40 -6.94 -15.99 7.85
C GLY A 40 -7.59 -15.60 6.52
N TRP A 41 -8.92 -15.48 6.50
CA TRP A 41 -9.64 -14.98 5.32
C TRP A 41 -9.30 -13.52 4.99
N MET A 42 -9.13 -12.68 6.00
CA MET A 42 -8.67 -11.29 5.79
C MET A 42 -7.26 -11.25 5.18
N TYR A 43 -6.36 -12.14 5.60
CA TYR A 43 -5.03 -12.25 5.01
C TYR A 43 -5.10 -12.68 3.54
N ILE A 44 -5.96 -13.64 3.20
CA ILE A 44 -6.20 -14.05 1.81
C ILE A 44 -6.68 -12.86 0.96
N LEU A 45 -7.67 -12.11 1.46
CA LEU A 45 -8.17 -10.92 0.77
C LEU A 45 -7.11 -9.83 0.62
N LEU A 46 -6.28 -9.63 1.64
CA LEU A 46 -5.16 -8.68 1.59
C LEU A 46 -4.15 -9.07 0.51
N VAL A 47 -3.75 -10.35 0.46
CA VAL A 47 -2.82 -10.87 -0.55
C VAL A 47 -3.39 -10.69 -1.97
N ALA A 48 -4.66 -11.05 -2.17
CA ALA A 48 -5.35 -10.86 -3.45
C ALA A 48 -5.42 -9.37 -3.84
N GLY A 49 -5.71 -8.51 -2.89
CA GLY A 49 -5.74 -7.06 -3.09
C GLY A 49 -4.37 -6.49 -3.44
N CYS A 50 -3.29 -6.93 -2.79
CA CYS A 50 -1.92 -6.55 -3.14
C CYS A 50 -1.56 -6.98 -4.56
N ALA A 51 -1.95 -8.19 -4.98
CA ALA A 51 -1.74 -8.67 -6.34
C ALA A 51 -2.48 -7.81 -7.37
N ALA A 52 -3.75 -7.47 -7.11
CA ALA A 52 -4.54 -6.59 -7.96
C ALA A 52 -3.94 -5.17 -8.05
N ALA A 53 -3.56 -4.59 -6.90
CA ALA A 53 -2.92 -3.28 -6.84
C ALA A 53 -1.60 -3.27 -7.61
N GLY A 54 -0.76 -4.31 -7.45
CA GLY A 54 0.49 -4.47 -8.18
C GLY A 54 0.28 -4.59 -9.70
N ALA A 55 -0.71 -5.36 -10.13
CA ALA A 55 -1.07 -5.48 -11.54
C ALA A 55 -1.51 -4.12 -12.13
N TRP A 56 -2.29 -3.33 -11.39
CA TRP A 56 -2.69 -1.98 -11.79
C TRP A 56 -1.53 -1.00 -11.84
N LEU A 57 -0.55 -1.11 -10.92
CA LEU A 57 0.67 -0.30 -10.96
C LEU A 57 1.49 -0.56 -12.23
N LEU A 58 1.49 -1.80 -12.74
CA LEU A 58 2.20 -2.19 -13.96
C LEU A 58 1.41 -1.90 -15.24
N SER A 59 0.13 -1.56 -15.12
CA SER A 59 -0.76 -1.18 -16.22
C SER A 59 -0.87 0.34 -16.35
N ASN A 60 -1.75 0.80 -17.24
CA ASN A 60 -2.07 2.21 -17.38
C ASN A 60 -2.99 2.76 -16.25
N GLN A 61 -3.25 1.95 -15.21
CA GLN A 61 -4.13 2.30 -14.10
C GLN A 61 -3.36 2.52 -12.78
N ALA A 62 -2.16 3.07 -12.86
CA ALA A 62 -1.28 3.25 -11.71
C ALA A 62 -1.95 4.02 -10.56
N ARG A 63 -2.80 5.01 -10.85
CA ARG A 63 -3.57 5.73 -9.82
C ARG A 63 -4.46 4.80 -9.02
N ALA A 64 -5.21 3.92 -9.67
CA ALA A 64 -6.06 2.93 -9.01
C ALA A 64 -5.24 1.94 -8.17
N GLY A 65 -4.08 1.51 -8.68
CA GLY A 65 -3.14 0.66 -7.96
C GLY A 65 -2.63 1.30 -6.66
N TYR A 66 -2.23 2.57 -6.70
CA TYR A 66 -1.81 3.29 -5.49
C TYR A 66 -2.95 3.51 -4.51
N VAL A 67 -4.16 3.82 -4.98
CA VAL A 67 -5.34 4.00 -4.11
C VAL A 67 -5.70 2.69 -3.43
N LEU A 68 -5.79 1.58 -4.17
CA LEU A 68 -6.10 0.28 -3.59
C LEU A 68 -5.02 -0.16 -2.59
N GLY A 69 -3.75 -0.08 -2.97
CA GLY A 69 -2.64 -0.43 -2.09
C GLY A 69 -2.59 0.45 -0.83
N LEU A 70 -2.93 1.75 -0.94
CA LEU A 70 -3.03 2.67 0.20
C LEU A 70 -4.13 2.24 1.19
N ILE A 71 -5.31 1.89 0.67
CA ILE A 71 -6.43 1.40 1.50
C ILE A 71 -6.03 0.11 2.22
N ILE A 72 -5.41 -0.83 1.51
CA ILE A 72 -4.96 -2.11 2.08
C ILE A 72 -3.91 -1.88 3.17
N SER A 73 -2.84 -1.14 2.86
CA SER A 73 -1.73 -0.92 3.79
C SER A 73 -2.17 -0.13 5.02
N PHE A 74 -2.96 0.92 4.84
CA PHE A 74 -3.51 1.69 5.97
C PHE A 74 -4.45 0.84 6.82
N GLY A 75 -5.33 0.06 6.19
CA GLY A 75 -6.21 -0.88 6.87
C GLY A 75 -5.45 -1.92 7.69
N ALA A 76 -4.38 -2.48 7.14
CA ALA A 76 -3.52 -3.45 7.82
C ALA A 76 -2.82 -2.83 9.04
N ILE A 77 -2.29 -1.60 8.92
CA ILE A 77 -1.70 -0.85 10.05
C ILE A 77 -2.73 -0.66 11.16
N VAL A 78 -3.94 -0.18 10.82
CA VAL A 78 -5.02 0.01 11.81
C VAL A 78 -5.36 -1.32 12.49
N PHE A 79 -5.49 -2.39 11.72
CA PHE A 79 -5.77 -3.73 12.24
C PHE A 79 -4.67 -4.22 13.18
N TYR A 80 -3.40 -4.02 12.81
CA TYR A 80 -2.26 -4.34 13.66
C TYR A 80 -2.34 -3.62 15.00
N VAL A 81 -2.57 -2.31 14.99
CA VAL A 81 -2.71 -1.53 16.23
C VAL A 81 -3.87 -2.04 17.08
N LEU A 82 -5.02 -2.35 16.49
CA LEU A 82 -6.17 -2.89 17.22
C LEU A 82 -5.86 -4.24 17.86
N THR A 83 -5.17 -5.14 17.17
CA THR A 83 -4.78 -6.44 17.76
C THR A 83 -3.85 -6.28 18.95
N ARG A 84 -3.00 -5.26 18.99
CA ARG A 84 -2.02 -5.03 20.06
C ARG A 84 -2.56 -4.17 21.22
N THR A 85 -3.68 -3.48 21.01
CA THR A 85 -4.29 -2.58 22.03
C THR A 85 -5.55 -3.16 22.64
N THR A 86 -6.65 -3.10 21.90
CA THR A 86 -7.97 -3.54 22.39
C THR A 86 -8.20 -5.04 22.19
N GLY A 87 -7.42 -5.68 21.34
CA GLY A 87 -7.67 -7.01 20.84
C GLY A 87 -8.81 -7.07 19.83
N LEU A 88 -8.95 -8.22 19.21
CA LEU A 88 -10.05 -8.51 18.29
C LEU A 88 -10.83 -9.74 18.79
N PRO A 89 -12.08 -9.93 18.38
CA PRO A 89 -12.85 -11.09 18.81
C PRO A 89 -12.09 -12.40 18.57
N LYS A 90 -11.93 -13.22 19.62
CA LYS A 90 -11.15 -14.48 19.60
C LYS A 90 -9.65 -14.33 19.28
N ALA A 91 -9.10 -13.11 19.32
CA ALA A 91 -7.69 -12.81 19.06
C ALA A 91 -7.15 -11.79 20.09
N THR A 92 -7.34 -12.09 21.37
CA THR A 92 -6.87 -11.24 22.48
C THR A 92 -5.46 -11.62 22.95
N GLY A 93 -4.92 -12.76 22.51
CA GLY A 93 -3.58 -13.23 22.86
C GLY A 93 -2.44 -12.32 22.36
N ASP A 94 -2.73 -11.49 21.36
CA ASP A 94 -1.77 -10.57 20.77
C ASP A 94 -1.69 -9.21 21.48
N ILE A 95 -2.56 -8.94 22.46
CA ILE A 95 -2.57 -7.67 23.21
C ILE A 95 -1.21 -7.46 23.91
N GLY A 96 -0.58 -6.32 23.65
CA GLY A 96 0.72 -5.97 24.22
C GLY A 96 1.93 -6.60 23.52
N ASN A 97 1.74 -7.52 22.58
CA ASN A 97 2.83 -8.16 21.84
C ASN A 97 3.29 -7.31 20.65
N TRP A 98 3.95 -6.20 20.92
CA TRP A 98 4.47 -5.28 19.89
C TRP A 98 5.75 -5.76 19.21
N ALA A 99 6.44 -6.74 19.81
CA ALA A 99 7.77 -7.18 19.39
C ALA A 99 7.75 -8.39 18.45
N GLU A 100 6.61 -8.79 17.94
CA GLU A 100 6.51 -9.89 16.96
C GLU A 100 7.23 -9.53 15.66
N PRO A 101 8.26 -10.29 15.23
CA PRO A 101 9.10 -9.90 14.09
C PRO A 101 8.31 -9.75 12.78
N ALA A 102 7.40 -10.69 12.49
CA ALA A 102 6.58 -10.64 11.28
C ALA A 102 5.68 -9.40 11.26
N GLY A 103 5.08 -9.04 12.39
CA GLY A 103 4.26 -7.86 12.54
C GLY A 103 5.05 -6.56 12.35
N ILE A 104 6.26 -6.47 12.90
CA ILE A 104 7.15 -5.30 12.72
C ILE A 104 7.53 -5.15 11.25
N ILE A 105 7.94 -6.24 10.58
CA ILE A 105 8.32 -6.21 9.16
C ILE A 105 7.13 -5.76 8.32
N SER A 106 5.95 -6.32 8.55
CA SER A 106 4.72 -5.92 7.85
C SER A 106 4.43 -4.44 8.04
N LEU A 107 4.45 -3.97 9.28
CA LEU A 107 4.18 -2.56 9.62
C LEU A 107 5.15 -1.59 8.90
N LEU A 108 6.45 -1.94 8.83
CA LEU A 108 7.44 -1.13 8.12
C LEU A 108 7.18 -1.08 6.61
N LEU A 109 6.85 -2.22 5.99
CA LEU A 109 6.53 -2.30 4.57
C LEU A 109 5.25 -1.51 4.24
N GLU A 110 4.22 -1.65 5.06
CA GLU A 110 2.94 -0.95 4.93
C GLU A 110 3.11 0.57 5.10
N ALA A 111 3.85 1.01 6.13
CA ALA A 111 4.14 2.42 6.34
C ALA A 111 4.94 3.01 5.18
N ALA A 112 5.96 2.31 4.68
CA ALA A 112 6.72 2.72 3.52
C ALA A 112 5.84 2.84 2.27
N PHE A 113 4.92 1.88 2.04
CA PHE A 113 3.98 1.95 0.93
C PHE A 113 3.03 3.14 1.07
N VAL A 114 2.49 3.41 2.26
CA VAL A 114 1.60 4.56 2.51
C VAL A 114 2.30 5.88 2.16
N VAL A 115 3.55 6.04 2.57
CA VAL A 115 4.34 7.26 2.26
C VAL A 115 4.54 7.41 0.75
N ILE A 116 4.97 6.33 0.07
CA ILE A 116 5.24 6.35 -1.37
C ILE A 116 3.96 6.55 -2.17
N ALA A 117 2.89 5.82 -1.85
CA ALA A 117 1.61 5.95 -2.53
C ALA A 117 1.04 7.37 -2.39
N SER A 118 1.10 7.95 -1.18
CA SER A 118 0.65 9.31 -0.93
C SER A 118 1.43 10.33 -1.75
N ALA A 119 2.76 10.18 -1.84
CA ALA A 119 3.60 11.06 -2.65
C ALA A 119 3.29 10.92 -4.16
N GLN A 120 3.09 9.70 -4.64
CA GLN A 120 2.76 9.45 -6.05
C GLN A 120 1.37 9.96 -6.42
N LEU A 121 0.38 9.77 -5.57
CA LEU A 121 -0.97 10.28 -5.80
C LEU A 121 -1.01 11.80 -5.87
N ARG A 122 -0.23 12.50 -5.02
CA ARG A 122 -0.08 13.97 -5.09
C ARG A 122 0.53 14.40 -6.42
N ARG A 123 1.57 13.70 -6.92
CA ARG A 123 2.21 13.98 -8.21
C ARG A 123 1.24 13.77 -9.37
N LEU A 124 0.44 12.70 -9.33
CA LEU A 124 -0.57 12.40 -10.35
C LEU A 124 -1.75 13.37 -10.34
N ALA A 125 -2.01 14.03 -9.22
CA ALA A 125 -3.06 15.04 -9.07
C ALA A 125 -2.60 16.46 -9.42
N ALA A 126 -1.29 16.73 -9.49
CA ALA A 126 -0.78 18.05 -9.82
C ALA A 126 -1.10 18.41 -11.29
N PRO A 127 -1.74 19.55 -11.57
CA PRO A 127 -1.97 20.01 -12.95
C PRO A 127 -0.63 20.17 -13.63
N GLY A 128 -0.48 19.58 -14.80
CA GLY A 128 0.74 19.73 -15.60
C GLY A 128 1.03 21.21 -15.87
N THR A 129 2.27 21.62 -15.69
CA THR A 129 2.78 22.99 -15.98
C THR A 129 2.44 23.47 -17.39
N SER A 130 2.13 22.55 -18.29
CA SER A 130 1.70 22.85 -19.67
C SER A 130 0.41 23.69 -19.76
N ALA A 131 -0.52 23.51 -18.80
CA ALA A 131 -1.77 24.30 -18.78
C ALA A 131 -1.56 25.73 -18.26
N LEU A 132 -0.51 25.97 -17.50
CA LEU A 132 -0.13 27.32 -17.04
C LEU A 132 0.66 28.08 -18.12
N ASP A 133 1.47 27.37 -18.90
CA ASP A 133 2.23 27.98 -20.00
C ASP A 133 1.30 28.36 -21.18
N SER A 134 0.28 27.56 -21.49
CA SER A 134 -0.70 27.93 -22.52
C SER A 134 -1.51 29.17 -22.11
N ARG A 135 -1.93 29.28 -20.84
CA ARG A 135 -2.64 30.46 -20.34
C ARG A 135 -1.75 31.70 -20.31
N ARG A 136 -0.43 31.56 -20.11
CA ARG A 136 0.52 32.65 -20.17
C ARG A 136 0.75 33.13 -21.62
N ALA A 137 0.78 32.21 -22.56
CA ALA A 137 0.90 32.52 -23.98
C ALA A 137 -0.30 33.32 -24.52
N ASP A 138 -1.53 32.94 -24.04
CA ASP A 138 -2.77 33.63 -24.46
C ASP A 138 -2.96 35.01 -23.80
N MET A 139 -2.15 35.38 -22.81
CA MET A 139 -2.22 36.67 -22.10
C MET A 139 -1.13 37.65 -22.51
N GLN A 140 -0.27 37.31 -23.48
CA GLN A 140 0.70 38.26 -24.03
C GLN A 140 0.07 38.99 -25.23
N PRO A 141 -0.03 40.33 -25.18
CA PRO A 141 -0.59 41.16 -26.26
C PRO A 141 0.24 41.10 -27.54
#